data_507c846c8b3ba8b1b32890165ec3da62
#
_entry.id   507c846c8b3ba8b1b32890165ec3da62
#
_cell.length_a   1.000
_cell.length_b   1.000
_cell.length_c   1.000
_cell.angle_alpha   90.00
_cell.angle_beta   90.00
_cell.angle_gamma   90.00
#
_symmetry.space_group_name_H-M   'P 1'
#
loop_
_entity.id
_entity.type
_entity.pdbx_description
1 polymer ?
#
loop_
_entity_poly.entity_id
_entity_poly.type
_entity_poly.pdbx_seq_one_letter_code
_entity_poly.pdbx_strand_id
1 'polypeptide(L)'
;FRSKKFLPEKYEEDKTYVLNRLNAWGYRDAIITADSVAATKPDYVNVYINLDKGKKYYIRNINWVGNTVYPTVILQNILQLKRGDIYNQTLLSKRLNEDDYAVRNLYYNNGYVFNNVEPVEMTIDGDSIDLEMRVSEGRQATFNRVNISGNTRVYENVIRRELRTKPGDLFSMEAIKRSVMDLSQMNQFDPEALGKAMSSAIKPDPQNGTVDISYPLTPKGGDQFQISAGWGPTGIIGTVGVKFTNFSIQNLFKKGAKHRVFLPQGDNQTLSINAQTNASYYQAYSL
;
A
#
# COMPACT_ATOMS: atom_id res chain seq x y z
N PHE A 1 -5.64 11.47 21.71
CA PHE A 1 -4.73 12.17 22.63
C PHE A 1 -3.31 11.69 22.36
N ARG A 2 -2.44 12.51 21.70
CA ARG A 2 -1.03 12.22 21.60
C ARG A 2 -0.41 12.34 22.99
N SER A 3 0.19 11.28 23.48
CA SER A 3 0.99 11.27 24.70
C SER A 3 2.10 12.32 24.58
N LYS A 4 2.18 13.25 25.53
CA LYS A 4 3.29 14.23 25.63
C LYS A 4 4.50 13.63 26.36
N LYS A 5 4.77 12.35 26.17
CA LYS A 5 5.94 11.69 26.77
C LYS A 5 7.15 11.89 25.89
N PHE A 6 8.26 12.30 26.50
CA PHE A 6 9.56 12.29 25.86
C PHE A 6 10.05 10.84 25.77
N LEU A 7 10.42 10.39 24.57
CA LEU A 7 10.95 9.07 24.28
C LEU A 7 12.36 9.27 23.67
N PRO A 8 13.43 9.00 24.43
CA PRO A 8 14.81 9.20 23.94
C PRO A 8 15.10 8.49 22.62
N GLU A 9 14.57 7.28 22.45
CA GLU A 9 14.70 6.45 21.24
C GLU A 9 14.05 7.07 19.99
N LYS A 10 13.05 7.95 20.15
CA LYS A 10 12.37 8.66 19.05
C LYS A 10 12.84 10.09 18.84
N TYR A 11 13.73 10.57 19.70
CA TYR A 11 14.14 11.97 19.66
C TYR A 11 14.85 12.34 18.35
N GLU A 12 15.68 11.45 17.83
CA GLU A 12 16.34 11.67 16.52
C GLU A 12 15.34 11.68 15.35
N GLU A 13 14.32 10.82 15.41
CA GLU A 13 13.22 10.85 14.43
C GLU A 13 12.45 12.16 14.51
N ASP A 14 12.17 12.64 15.73
CA ASP A 14 11.47 13.91 15.93
C ASP A 14 12.29 15.12 15.41
N LYS A 15 13.62 15.13 15.59
CA LYS A 15 14.51 16.15 15.01
C LYS A 15 14.45 16.13 13.47
N THR A 16 14.54 14.95 12.89
CA THR A 16 14.39 14.76 11.43
C THR A 16 13.03 15.23 10.93
N TYR A 17 11.96 14.96 11.68
CA TYR A 17 10.62 15.43 11.35
C TYR A 17 10.54 16.97 11.33
N VAL A 18 11.19 17.65 12.29
CA VAL A 18 11.23 19.12 12.34
C VAL A 18 11.96 19.67 11.11
N LEU A 19 13.11 19.12 10.74
CA LEU A 19 13.85 19.53 9.55
C LEU A 19 13.05 19.29 8.26
N ASN A 20 12.44 18.13 8.11
CA ASN A 20 11.58 17.82 6.97
C ASN A 20 10.39 18.78 6.88
N ARG A 21 9.86 19.22 8.03
CA ARG A 21 8.78 20.22 8.06
C ARG A 21 9.24 21.59 7.60
N LEU A 22 10.47 22.00 7.97
CA LEU A 22 11.08 23.25 7.51
C LEU A 22 11.39 23.18 6.01
N ASN A 23 11.94 22.07 5.53
CA ASN A 23 12.18 21.84 4.10
C ASN A 23 10.87 21.90 3.30
N ALA A 24 9.76 21.35 3.84
CA ALA A 24 8.45 21.45 3.22
C ALA A 24 7.94 22.91 3.12
N TRP A 25 8.43 23.81 3.95
CA TRP A 25 8.13 25.23 3.89
C TRP A 25 9.12 26.03 3.04
N GLY A 26 10.09 25.36 2.40
CA GLY A 26 11.08 25.96 1.50
C GLY A 26 12.40 26.33 2.17
N TYR A 27 12.59 26.02 3.44
CA TYR A 27 13.85 26.25 4.14
C TYR A 27 14.79 25.05 3.93
N ARG A 28 15.38 24.99 2.72
CA ARG A 28 16.24 23.88 2.28
C ARG A 28 17.47 23.67 3.17
N ASP A 29 18.08 24.76 3.57
CA ASP A 29 19.32 24.76 4.35
C ASP A 29 19.09 24.77 5.86
N ALA A 30 17.86 24.47 6.30
CA ALA A 30 17.54 24.44 7.72
C ALA A 30 18.36 23.37 8.46
N ILE A 31 19.04 23.77 9.51
CA ILE A 31 19.85 22.89 10.36
C ILE A 31 19.53 23.11 11.84
N ILE A 32 19.68 22.04 12.63
CA ILE A 32 19.70 22.13 14.08
C ILE A 32 21.14 22.44 14.50
N THR A 33 21.37 23.61 15.06
CA THR A 33 22.70 24.07 15.46
C THR A 33 23.10 23.57 16.84
N ALA A 34 22.14 23.39 17.74
CA ALA A 34 22.32 22.80 19.04
C ALA A 34 21.02 22.24 19.59
N ASP A 35 21.10 21.18 20.36
CA ASP A 35 19.96 20.64 21.10
C ASP A 35 20.39 20.19 22.50
N SER A 36 19.48 20.28 23.44
CA SER A 36 19.71 19.78 24.79
C SER A 36 18.39 19.35 25.45
N VAL A 37 18.51 18.35 26.31
CA VAL A 37 17.40 17.83 27.11
C VAL A 37 17.77 17.97 28.58
N ALA A 38 17.00 18.76 29.33
CA ALA A 38 17.24 19.02 30.73
C ALA A 38 16.06 18.50 31.60
N ALA A 39 16.33 17.69 32.60
CA ALA A 39 15.33 17.31 33.61
C ALA A 39 15.00 18.53 34.48
N THR A 40 13.72 18.86 34.59
CA THR A 40 13.27 20.06 35.32
C THR A 40 12.55 19.71 36.63
N LYS A 41 11.83 18.58 36.65
CA LYS A 41 11.08 18.03 37.80
C LYS A 41 11.07 16.51 37.67
N PRO A 42 10.76 15.76 38.77
CA PRO A 42 10.43 14.35 38.60
C PRO A 42 9.39 14.18 37.50
N ASP A 43 9.66 13.33 36.52
CA ASP A 43 8.80 13.01 35.36
C ASP A 43 8.64 14.12 34.29
N TYR A 44 9.41 15.23 34.36
CA TYR A 44 9.37 16.29 33.36
C TYR A 44 10.76 16.60 32.78
N VAL A 45 10.82 16.73 31.45
CA VAL A 45 12.00 17.19 30.74
C VAL A 45 11.65 18.41 29.87
N ASN A 46 12.60 19.36 29.79
CA ASN A 46 12.55 20.43 28.81
C ASN A 46 13.49 20.05 27.66
N VAL A 47 13.00 20.21 26.45
CA VAL A 47 13.78 20.03 25.23
C VAL A 47 14.03 21.39 24.61
N TYR A 48 15.31 21.75 24.44
CA TYR A 48 15.73 22.98 23.82
C TYR A 48 16.34 22.64 22.46
N ILE A 49 15.82 23.25 21.39
CA ILE A 49 16.32 23.05 20.03
C ILE A 49 16.60 24.44 19.45
N ASN A 50 17.87 24.67 19.10
CA ASN A 50 18.28 25.84 18.37
C ASN A 50 18.29 25.52 16.87
N LEU A 51 17.58 26.33 16.09
CA LEU A 51 17.39 26.15 14.66
C LEU A 51 17.94 27.34 13.90
N ASP A 52 18.77 27.07 12.90
CA ASP A 52 19.02 28.00 11.80
C ASP A 52 18.17 27.58 10.60
N LYS A 53 17.23 28.42 10.21
CA LYS A 53 16.32 28.12 9.09
C LYS A 53 16.97 28.39 7.73
N GLY A 54 18.01 29.23 7.69
CA GLY A 54 18.55 29.72 6.43
C GLY A 54 17.53 30.55 5.61
N LYS A 55 17.71 30.59 4.31
CA LYS A 55 16.84 31.28 3.37
C LYS A 55 15.69 30.39 2.92
N LYS A 56 14.62 31.03 2.48
CA LYS A 56 13.50 30.34 1.82
C LYS A 56 13.76 30.32 0.32
N TYR A 57 13.66 29.14 -0.29
CA TYR A 57 13.95 28.94 -1.70
C TYR A 57 12.68 28.75 -2.54
N TYR A 58 12.76 29.20 -3.80
CA TYR A 58 11.71 29.11 -4.80
C TYR A 58 12.22 28.44 -6.07
N ILE A 59 11.33 27.77 -6.78
CA ILE A 59 11.66 27.13 -8.06
C ILE A 59 11.72 28.21 -9.15
N ARG A 60 12.86 28.31 -9.83
CA ARG A 60 13.04 29.23 -10.97
C ARG A 60 12.72 28.54 -12.29
N ASN A 61 13.32 27.40 -12.56
CA ASN A 61 13.06 26.59 -13.74
C ASN A 61 13.03 25.11 -13.40
N ILE A 62 12.28 24.34 -14.22
CA ILE A 62 12.25 22.87 -14.17
C ILE A 62 12.52 22.37 -15.58
N ASN A 63 13.65 21.70 -15.77
CA ASN A 63 14.03 21.09 -17.04
C ASN A 63 13.96 19.58 -16.93
N TRP A 64 13.49 18.91 -17.99
CA TRP A 64 13.44 17.46 -18.08
C TRP A 64 14.44 16.98 -19.11
N VAL A 65 15.26 15.99 -18.76
CA VAL A 65 16.33 15.45 -19.61
C VAL A 65 16.24 13.92 -19.59
N GLY A 66 16.31 13.30 -20.78
CA GLY A 66 16.29 11.83 -20.93
C GLY A 66 14.90 11.23 -21.06
N ASN A 67 13.83 12.01 -21.02
CA ASN A 67 12.46 11.56 -21.20
C ASN A 67 12.11 11.42 -22.70
N THR A 68 12.28 10.23 -23.25
CA THR A 68 11.99 9.93 -24.67
C THR A 68 10.61 9.29 -24.86
N VAL A 69 10.12 8.55 -23.87
CA VAL A 69 8.84 7.83 -23.90
C VAL A 69 7.67 8.76 -23.65
N TYR A 70 7.82 9.67 -22.68
CA TYR A 70 6.75 10.60 -22.33
C TYR A 70 7.16 12.05 -22.60
N PRO A 71 6.30 12.85 -23.28
CA PRO A 71 6.53 14.27 -23.47
C PRO A 71 6.66 15.00 -22.13
N THR A 72 7.54 16.00 -22.09
CA THR A 72 7.75 16.86 -20.92
C THR A 72 6.46 17.44 -20.35
N VAL A 73 5.48 17.79 -21.21
CA VAL A 73 4.19 18.34 -20.80
C VAL A 73 3.42 17.36 -19.88
N ILE A 74 3.43 16.06 -20.20
CA ILE A 74 2.75 15.04 -19.38
C ILE A 74 3.43 14.92 -18.01
N LEU A 75 4.78 14.82 -18.00
CA LEU A 75 5.55 14.69 -16.77
C LEU A 75 5.38 15.93 -15.87
N GLN A 76 5.39 17.11 -16.48
CA GLN A 76 5.20 18.38 -15.78
C GLN A 76 3.79 18.50 -15.18
N ASN A 77 2.75 18.03 -15.90
CA ASN A 77 1.38 18.02 -15.40
C ASN A 77 1.21 17.07 -14.19
N ILE A 78 1.93 15.95 -14.17
CA ILE A 78 1.93 15.02 -13.04
C ILE A 78 2.70 15.62 -11.86
N LEU A 79 3.84 16.24 -12.12
CA LEU A 79 4.67 16.85 -11.08
C LEU A 79 3.93 17.98 -10.35
N GLN A 80 3.08 18.74 -11.06
CA GLN A 80 2.28 19.84 -10.50
C GLN A 80 3.10 20.89 -9.73
N LEU A 81 4.36 21.08 -10.09
CA LEU A 81 5.22 22.14 -9.60
C LEU A 81 5.56 23.07 -10.76
N LYS A 82 5.65 24.37 -10.49
CA LYS A 82 5.89 25.37 -11.52
C LYS A 82 6.86 26.44 -11.04
N ARG A 83 7.33 27.25 -11.96
CA ARG A 83 8.13 28.44 -11.65
C ARG A 83 7.42 29.35 -10.66
N GLY A 84 8.14 29.79 -9.63
CA GLY A 84 7.65 30.63 -8.55
C GLY A 84 7.08 29.87 -7.36
N ASP A 85 6.88 28.56 -7.46
CA ASP A 85 6.45 27.77 -6.31
C ASP A 85 7.58 27.66 -5.27
N ILE A 86 7.19 27.47 -4.01
CA ILE A 86 8.13 27.21 -2.93
C ILE A 86 8.84 25.89 -3.20
N TYR A 87 10.17 25.88 -3.06
CA TYR A 87 10.96 24.67 -3.18
C TYR A 87 10.69 23.74 -2.00
N ASN A 88 9.86 22.75 -2.22
CA ASN A 88 9.45 21.77 -1.22
C ASN A 88 9.97 20.38 -1.63
N GLN A 89 11.10 19.97 -1.06
CA GLN A 89 11.74 18.67 -1.35
C GLN A 89 10.83 17.50 -1.02
N THR A 90 10.06 17.58 0.07
CA THR A 90 9.15 16.51 0.46
C THR A 90 8.02 16.34 -0.58
N LEU A 91 7.45 17.44 -1.05
CA LEU A 91 6.41 17.39 -2.10
C LEU A 91 6.99 16.91 -3.42
N LEU A 92 8.19 17.35 -3.78
CA LEU A 92 8.91 16.92 -4.97
C LEU A 92 9.13 15.40 -4.95
N SER A 93 9.66 14.85 -3.84
CA SER A 93 9.86 13.40 -3.69
C SER A 93 8.55 12.63 -3.81
N LYS A 94 7.49 13.10 -3.17
CA LYS A 94 6.16 12.49 -3.27
C LYS A 94 5.64 12.45 -4.70
N ARG A 95 5.67 13.57 -5.41
CA ARG A 95 5.20 13.67 -6.79
C ARG A 95 6.02 12.84 -7.77
N LEU A 96 7.31 12.66 -7.49
CA LEU A 96 8.18 11.82 -8.32
C LEU A 96 8.01 10.32 -8.03
N ASN A 97 7.88 9.91 -6.74
CA ASN A 97 8.08 8.51 -6.36
C ASN A 97 6.95 7.86 -5.54
N GLU A 98 6.21 8.63 -4.70
CA GLU A 98 5.39 8.05 -3.63
C GLU A 98 3.90 8.08 -3.91
N ASP A 99 3.39 9.17 -4.51
CA ASP A 99 1.96 9.34 -4.78
C ASP A 99 1.45 8.27 -5.75
N ASP A 100 0.17 7.93 -5.67
CA ASP A 100 -0.44 6.97 -6.61
C ASP A 100 -0.30 7.41 -8.07
N TYR A 101 -0.32 8.71 -8.33
CA TYR A 101 -0.10 9.32 -9.64
C TYR A 101 1.32 9.88 -9.80
N ALA A 102 2.31 9.37 -9.06
CA ALA A 102 3.69 9.80 -9.21
C ALA A 102 4.23 9.54 -10.61
N VAL A 103 5.21 10.34 -11.03
CA VAL A 103 5.90 10.17 -12.32
C VAL A 103 6.43 8.75 -12.48
N ARG A 104 7.02 8.19 -11.42
CA ARG A 104 7.51 6.82 -11.40
C ARG A 104 6.41 5.78 -11.69
N ASN A 105 5.21 5.97 -11.17
CA ASN A 105 4.10 5.05 -11.39
C ASN A 105 3.58 5.08 -12.84
N LEU A 106 3.66 6.23 -13.52
CA LEU A 106 3.38 6.31 -14.96
C LEU A 106 4.29 5.37 -15.75
N TYR A 107 5.60 5.40 -15.48
CA TYR A 107 6.57 4.52 -16.09
C TYR A 107 6.36 3.05 -15.69
N TYR A 108 6.15 2.76 -14.41
CA TYR A 108 5.93 1.42 -13.88
C TYR A 108 4.68 0.75 -14.47
N ASN A 109 3.61 1.50 -14.68
CA ASN A 109 2.37 0.95 -15.25
C ASN A 109 2.49 0.62 -16.74
N ASN A 110 3.57 1.08 -17.38
CA ASN A 110 3.88 0.83 -18.79
C ASN A 110 5.16 0.01 -18.97
N GLY A 111 5.52 -0.79 -17.99
CA GLY A 111 6.60 -1.76 -18.06
C GLY A 111 7.98 -1.26 -17.73
N TYR A 112 8.19 0.03 -17.51
CA TYR A 112 9.51 0.60 -17.27
C TYR A 112 9.91 0.50 -15.79
N VAL A 113 10.06 -0.73 -15.29
CA VAL A 113 10.41 -1.00 -13.88
C VAL A 113 11.83 -0.56 -13.52
N PHE A 114 12.70 -0.40 -14.52
CA PHE A 114 14.09 0.02 -14.34
C PHE A 114 14.27 1.54 -14.47
N ASN A 115 13.17 2.30 -14.57
CA ASN A 115 13.27 3.74 -14.65
C ASN A 115 13.78 4.34 -13.34
N ASN A 116 14.51 5.43 -13.48
CA ASN A 116 14.90 6.30 -12.38
C ASN A 116 14.66 7.76 -12.78
N VAL A 117 14.07 8.53 -11.89
CA VAL A 117 13.87 9.97 -12.06
C VAL A 117 14.53 10.67 -10.88
N GLU A 118 15.62 11.36 -11.16
CA GLU A 118 16.42 12.02 -10.15
C GLU A 118 16.33 13.55 -10.32
N PRO A 119 15.84 14.28 -9.31
CA PRO A 119 15.87 15.73 -9.31
C PRO A 119 17.26 16.21 -8.93
N VAL A 120 17.88 17.03 -9.80
CA VAL A 120 19.19 17.62 -9.58
C VAL A 120 19.05 19.14 -9.50
N GLU A 121 19.60 19.71 -8.44
CA GLU A 121 19.71 21.17 -8.30
C GLU A 121 20.90 21.68 -9.12
N MET A 122 20.64 22.40 -10.19
CA MET A 122 21.68 22.86 -11.13
C MET A 122 22.32 24.16 -10.70
N THR A 123 21.53 25.18 -10.39
CA THR A 123 21.99 26.51 -10.07
C THR A 123 21.14 27.09 -8.95
N ILE A 124 21.82 27.68 -7.97
CA ILE A 124 21.21 28.44 -6.89
C ILE A 124 21.63 29.89 -7.05
N ASP A 125 20.65 30.76 -7.30
CA ASP A 125 20.88 32.18 -7.49
C ASP A 125 19.99 32.96 -6.50
N GLY A 126 20.65 33.49 -5.47
CA GLY A 126 19.97 34.19 -4.36
C GLY A 126 19.05 33.29 -3.53
N ASP A 127 17.75 33.27 -3.86
CA ASP A 127 16.71 32.49 -3.24
C ASP A 127 16.01 31.57 -4.25
N SER A 128 16.55 31.44 -5.44
CA SER A 128 15.93 30.73 -6.58
C SER A 128 16.77 29.55 -7.01
N ILE A 129 16.09 28.41 -7.29
CA ILE A 129 16.72 27.14 -7.65
C ILE A 129 16.25 26.71 -9.03
N ASP A 130 17.20 26.33 -9.89
CA ASP A 130 16.94 25.62 -11.13
C ASP A 130 17.01 24.11 -10.89
N LEU A 131 15.96 23.40 -11.28
CA LEU A 131 15.87 21.95 -11.16
C LEU A 131 16.02 21.30 -12.54
N GLU A 132 16.81 20.24 -12.59
CA GLU A 132 16.88 19.34 -13.73
C GLU A 132 16.38 17.96 -13.32
N MET A 133 15.30 17.49 -13.94
CA MET A 133 14.75 16.14 -13.73
C MET A 133 15.46 15.19 -14.70
N ARG A 134 16.42 14.43 -14.22
CA ARG A 134 17.15 13.43 -15.01
C ARG A 134 16.37 12.13 -15.04
N VAL A 135 15.89 11.78 -16.21
CA VAL A 135 15.11 10.56 -16.42
C VAL A 135 15.98 9.51 -17.10
N SER A 136 16.15 8.38 -16.45
CA SER A 136 16.70 7.17 -17.04
C SER A 136 15.57 6.17 -17.20
N GLU A 137 15.03 6.02 -18.42
CA GLU A 137 13.80 5.25 -18.64
C GLU A 137 14.02 3.74 -18.55
N GLY A 138 15.22 3.28 -18.97
CA GLY A 138 15.54 1.87 -19.05
C GLY A 138 14.72 1.16 -20.13
N ARG A 139 14.72 -0.17 -20.10
CA ARG A 139 13.92 -1.00 -21.01
C ARG A 139 12.62 -1.43 -20.35
N GLN A 140 11.64 -1.78 -21.17
CA GLN A 140 10.41 -2.40 -20.69
C GLN A 140 10.69 -3.82 -20.18
N ALA A 141 9.95 -4.22 -19.16
CA ALA A 141 9.99 -5.53 -18.56
C ALA A 141 8.63 -6.21 -18.64
N THR A 142 8.63 -7.54 -18.68
CA THR A 142 7.44 -8.37 -18.60
C THR A 142 7.48 -9.24 -17.36
N PHE A 143 6.33 -9.72 -16.90
CA PHE A 143 6.28 -10.72 -15.85
C PHE A 143 6.82 -12.05 -16.38
N ASN A 144 7.83 -12.61 -15.71
CA ASN A 144 8.38 -13.93 -16.03
C ASN A 144 7.66 -15.02 -15.23
N ARG A 145 7.74 -14.94 -13.89
CA ARG A 145 7.12 -15.91 -13.00
C ARG A 145 6.14 -15.22 -12.05
N VAL A 146 4.96 -15.83 -11.89
CA VAL A 146 3.96 -15.43 -10.91
C VAL A 146 3.76 -16.58 -9.95
N ASN A 147 4.41 -16.48 -8.78
CA ASN A 147 4.41 -17.51 -7.76
C ASN A 147 3.34 -17.22 -6.71
N ILE A 148 2.66 -18.27 -6.24
CA ILE A 148 1.71 -18.20 -5.14
C ILE A 148 2.21 -19.15 -4.06
N SER A 149 2.22 -18.70 -2.82
CA SER A 149 2.62 -19.53 -1.67
C SER A 149 1.69 -19.29 -0.48
N GLY A 150 1.59 -20.27 0.43
CA GLY A 150 0.76 -20.16 1.61
C GLY A 150 -0.74 -20.43 1.40
N ASN A 151 -1.17 -20.82 0.22
CA ASN A 151 -2.57 -21.11 -0.14
C ASN A 151 -3.05 -22.48 0.36
N THR A 152 -2.91 -22.76 1.66
CA THR A 152 -3.21 -24.07 2.22
C THR A 152 -4.70 -24.43 2.27
N ARG A 153 -5.60 -23.46 2.19
CA ARG A 153 -7.06 -23.62 2.33
C ARG A 153 -7.85 -23.41 1.04
N VAL A 154 -7.31 -22.61 0.12
CA VAL A 154 -7.94 -22.23 -1.15
C VAL A 154 -7.16 -22.86 -2.30
N TYR A 155 -7.83 -23.34 -3.32
CA TYR A 155 -7.18 -23.90 -4.49
C TYR A 155 -6.46 -22.80 -5.29
N GLU A 156 -5.33 -23.17 -5.85
CA GLU A 156 -4.47 -22.23 -6.61
C GLU A 156 -5.18 -21.64 -7.82
N ASN A 157 -5.99 -22.42 -8.53
CA ASN A 157 -6.78 -21.93 -9.67
C ASN A 157 -7.77 -20.83 -9.28
N VAL A 158 -8.34 -20.92 -8.06
CA VAL A 158 -9.24 -19.90 -7.52
C VAL A 158 -8.51 -18.60 -7.25
N ILE A 159 -7.25 -18.67 -6.75
CA ILE A 159 -6.41 -17.50 -6.51
C ILE A 159 -5.95 -16.91 -7.84
N ARG A 160 -5.47 -17.76 -8.78
CA ARG A 160 -4.95 -17.30 -10.07
C ARG A 160 -5.95 -16.53 -10.91
N ARG A 161 -7.24 -16.85 -10.83
CA ARG A 161 -8.28 -16.11 -11.57
C ARG A 161 -8.49 -14.67 -11.07
N GLU A 162 -8.14 -14.40 -9.81
CA GLU A 162 -8.23 -13.06 -9.22
C GLU A 162 -6.96 -12.21 -9.51
N LEU A 163 -5.87 -12.84 -9.96
CA LEU A 163 -4.65 -12.13 -10.30
C LEU A 163 -4.77 -11.40 -11.64
N ARG A 164 -4.39 -10.14 -11.64
CA ARG A 164 -4.28 -9.30 -12.85
C ARG A 164 -2.89 -9.39 -13.49
N THR A 165 -1.98 -10.12 -12.87
CA THR A 165 -0.61 -10.33 -13.35
C THR A 165 -0.49 -11.74 -13.92
N LYS A 166 -0.04 -11.86 -15.18
CA LYS A 166 0.18 -13.13 -15.84
C LYS A 166 1.60 -13.19 -16.42
N PRO A 167 2.24 -14.36 -16.47
CA PRO A 167 3.51 -14.51 -17.18
C PRO A 167 3.38 -14.05 -18.63
N GLY A 168 4.35 -13.24 -19.10
CA GLY A 168 4.38 -12.66 -20.42
C GLY A 168 3.70 -11.30 -20.56
N ASP A 169 2.82 -10.91 -19.64
CA ASP A 169 2.21 -9.57 -19.65
C ASP A 169 3.27 -8.51 -19.31
N LEU A 170 3.04 -7.30 -19.84
CA LEU A 170 3.86 -6.14 -19.51
C LEU A 170 3.79 -5.83 -18.01
N PHE A 171 4.92 -5.51 -17.39
CA PHE A 171 4.95 -5.15 -15.99
C PHE A 171 4.04 -3.93 -15.71
N SER A 172 3.23 -4.02 -14.68
CA SER A 172 2.35 -2.94 -14.22
C SER A 172 2.21 -2.99 -12.71
N MET A 173 2.57 -1.90 -12.04
CA MET A 173 2.39 -1.75 -10.60
C MET A 173 0.91 -1.68 -10.24
N GLU A 174 0.09 -1.08 -11.11
CA GLU A 174 -1.36 -1.02 -10.92
C GLU A 174 -1.98 -2.43 -10.96
N ALA A 175 -1.55 -3.29 -11.89
CA ALA A 175 -2.01 -4.67 -11.96
C ALA A 175 -1.65 -5.45 -10.68
N ILE A 176 -0.48 -5.20 -10.10
CA ILE A 176 -0.07 -5.79 -8.81
C ILE A 176 -0.95 -5.28 -7.68
N LYS A 177 -1.13 -3.96 -7.56
CA LYS A 177 -1.99 -3.34 -6.53
C LYS A 177 -3.42 -3.89 -6.60
N ARG A 178 -4.00 -3.98 -7.80
CA ARG A 178 -5.34 -4.56 -8.00
C ARG A 178 -5.39 -6.03 -7.61
N SER A 179 -4.39 -6.83 -7.98
CA SER A 179 -4.32 -8.24 -7.56
C SER A 179 -4.29 -8.39 -6.05
N VAL A 180 -3.49 -7.58 -5.35
CA VAL A 180 -3.42 -7.57 -3.88
C VAL A 180 -4.79 -7.18 -3.27
N MET A 181 -5.46 -6.20 -3.87
CA MET A 181 -6.79 -5.77 -3.42
C MET A 181 -7.84 -6.86 -3.64
N ASP A 182 -7.87 -7.49 -4.83
CA ASP A 182 -8.80 -8.58 -5.15
C ASP A 182 -8.57 -9.77 -4.21
N LEU A 183 -7.31 -10.16 -3.94
CA LEU A 183 -6.95 -11.20 -2.96
C LEU A 183 -7.38 -10.85 -1.53
N SER A 184 -7.25 -9.60 -1.13
CA SER A 184 -7.68 -9.13 0.19
C SER A 184 -9.21 -9.18 0.36
N GLN A 185 -9.95 -8.92 -0.72
CA GLN A 185 -11.41 -8.98 -0.72
C GLN A 185 -11.98 -10.40 -0.66
N MET A 186 -11.18 -11.41 -0.97
CA MET A 186 -11.59 -12.83 -0.82
C MET A 186 -11.90 -13.20 0.64
N ASN A 187 -11.45 -12.42 1.63
CA ASN A 187 -11.59 -12.69 3.07
C ASN A 187 -11.02 -14.04 3.54
N GLN A 188 -10.13 -14.64 2.75
CA GLN A 188 -9.46 -15.91 3.05
C GLN A 188 -8.03 -15.71 3.53
N PHE A 189 -7.48 -14.50 3.32
CA PHE A 189 -6.10 -14.15 3.60
C PHE A 189 -6.03 -12.91 4.47
N ASP A 190 -4.93 -12.80 5.22
CA ASP A 190 -4.63 -11.61 6.02
C ASP A 190 -4.12 -10.49 5.11
N PRO A 191 -4.87 -9.38 4.95
CA PRO A 191 -4.48 -8.28 4.06
C PRO A 191 -3.25 -7.52 4.56
N GLU A 192 -3.04 -7.41 5.89
CA GLU A 192 -1.88 -6.71 6.43
C GLU A 192 -0.60 -7.51 6.19
N ALA A 193 -0.64 -8.83 6.42
CA ALA A 193 0.48 -9.71 6.16
C ALA A 193 0.85 -9.71 4.67
N LEU A 194 -0.16 -9.75 3.77
CA LEU A 194 0.05 -9.67 2.33
C LEU A 194 0.65 -8.33 1.93
N GLY A 195 0.10 -7.20 2.40
CA GLY A 195 0.61 -5.87 2.10
C GLY A 195 2.08 -5.68 2.52
N LYS A 196 2.46 -6.13 3.72
CA LYS A 196 3.84 -6.08 4.20
C LYS A 196 4.78 -6.95 3.36
N ALA A 197 4.34 -8.15 2.99
CA ALA A 197 5.16 -9.08 2.23
C ALA A 197 5.38 -8.63 0.77
N MET A 198 4.47 -7.85 0.20
CA MET A 198 4.58 -7.38 -1.19
C MET A 198 5.78 -6.45 -1.43
N SER A 199 6.30 -5.77 -0.41
CA SER A 199 7.50 -4.92 -0.55
C SER A 199 8.75 -5.68 -1.00
N SER A 200 8.86 -6.96 -0.63
CA SER A 200 9.97 -7.85 -1.02
C SER A 200 9.60 -8.90 -2.08
N ALA A 201 8.36 -8.88 -2.53
CA ALA A 201 7.79 -9.90 -3.42
C ALA A 201 8.12 -9.67 -4.90
N ILE A 202 8.53 -8.48 -5.28
CA ILE A 202 8.85 -8.06 -6.64
C ILE A 202 10.37 -8.16 -6.84
N LYS A 203 10.80 -8.99 -7.79
CA LYS A 203 12.22 -9.23 -8.09
C LYS A 203 12.50 -8.90 -9.56
N PRO A 204 12.93 -7.66 -9.86
CA PRO A 204 13.33 -7.28 -11.22
C PRO A 204 14.64 -7.94 -11.61
N ASP A 205 14.71 -8.39 -12.86
CA ASP A 205 15.92 -8.89 -13.52
C ASP A 205 16.33 -7.95 -14.66
N PRO A 206 17.29 -7.05 -14.43
CA PRO A 206 17.72 -6.10 -15.45
C PRO A 206 18.41 -6.78 -16.65
N GLN A 207 19.01 -7.96 -16.49
CA GLN A 207 19.72 -8.64 -17.58
C GLN A 207 18.74 -9.19 -18.61
N ASN A 208 17.66 -9.81 -18.15
CA ASN A 208 16.67 -10.41 -19.02
C ASN A 208 15.50 -9.48 -19.36
N GLY A 209 15.34 -8.34 -18.69
CA GLY A 209 14.19 -7.44 -18.85
C GLY A 209 12.89 -8.07 -18.35
N THR A 210 12.97 -8.80 -17.27
CA THR A 210 11.83 -9.51 -16.71
C THR A 210 11.66 -9.23 -15.22
N VAL A 211 10.48 -9.55 -14.69
CA VAL A 211 10.17 -9.42 -13.27
C VAL A 211 9.53 -10.70 -12.77
N ASP A 212 10.09 -11.27 -11.73
CA ASP A 212 9.45 -12.34 -10.97
C ASP A 212 8.65 -11.73 -9.84
N ILE A 213 7.42 -12.19 -9.66
CA ILE A 213 6.55 -11.75 -8.56
C ILE A 213 6.08 -12.95 -7.74
N SER A 214 6.01 -12.76 -6.42
CA SER A 214 5.51 -13.78 -5.50
C SER A 214 4.38 -13.20 -4.65
N TYR A 215 3.29 -13.95 -4.50
CA TYR A 215 2.17 -13.62 -3.62
C TYR A 215 2.20 -14.55 -2.39
N PRO A 216 2.88 -14.15 -1.30
CA PRO A 216 2.91 -14.93 -0.06
C PRO A 216 1.63 -14.70 0.72
N LEU A 217 0.76 -15.69 0.72
CA LEU A 217 -0.56 -15.63 1.33
C LEU A 217 -0.52 -16.21 2.74
N THR A 218 -1.09 -15.49 3.71
CA THR A 218 -1.30 -15.99 5.07
C THR A 218 -2.79 -16.30 5.24
N PRO A 219 -3.18 -17.57 5.43
CA PRO A 219 -4.58 -17.92 5.54
C PRO A 219 -5.23 -17.30 6.78
N LYS A 220 -6.45 -16.79 6.60
CA LYS A 220 -7.30 -16.28 7.67
C LYS A 220 -8.60 -17.07 7.72
N GLY A 221 -9.10 -17.38 8.91
CA GLY A 221 -10.42 -17.98 9.08
C GLY A 221 -11.51 -16.93 8.83
N GLY A 222 -12.49 -17.27 7.99
CA GLY A 222 -13.62 -16.39 7.68
C GLY A 222 -14.97 -16.93 8.10
N ASP A 223 -15.01 -18.13 8.70
CA ASP A 223 -16.26 -18.77 9.11
C ASP A 223 -16.86 -18.01 10.30
N GLN A 224 -18.18 -17.83 10.28
CA GLN A 224 -18.90 -17.01 11.24
C GLN A 224 -20.09 -17.77 11.83
N PHE A 225 -20.28 -17.64 13.15
CA PHE A 225 -21.49 -18.01 13.84
C PHE A 225 -22.24 -16.74 14.22
N GLN A 226 -23.53 -16.71 13.91
CA GLN A 226 -24.39 -15.59 14.25
C GLN A 226 -25.48 -16.08 15.19
N ILE A 227 -25.59 -15.46 16.34
CA ILE A 227 -26.70 -15.65 17.27
C ILE A 227 -27.24 -14.26 17.60
N SER A 228 -28.50 -14.04 17.35
CA SER A 228 -29.15 -12.78 17.71
C SER A 228 -30.52 -13.02 18.33
N ALA A 229 -30.89 -12.19 19.30
CA ALA A 229 -32.21 -12.13 19.87
C ALA A 229 -32.68 -10.67 19.88
N GLY A 230 -33.92 -10.48 19.47
CA GLY A 230 -34.54 -9.15 19.42
C GLY A 230 -35.97 -9.19 19.96
N TRP A 231 -36.49 -8.04 20.37
CA TRP A 231 -37.88 -7.87 20.78
C TRP A 231 -38.62 -7.06 19.71
N GLY A 232 -39.72 -7.56 19.22
CA GLY A 232 -40.56 -6.90 18.22
C GLY A 232 -42.03 -6.87 18.63
N PRO A 233 -42.90 -6.25 17.84
CA PRO A 233 -44.35 -6.20 18.13
C PRO A 233 -45.01 -7.55 18.31
N THR A 234 -44.44 -8.60 17.73
CA THR A 234 -44.91 -9.96 17.79
C THR A 234 -44.19 -10.83 18.84
N GLY A 235 -43.42 -10.24 19.76
CA GLY A 235 -42.67 -10.91 20.81
C GLY A 235 -41.18 -11.09 20.52
N ILE A 236 -40.54 -12.08 21.13
CA ILE A 236 -39.12 -12.35 21.01
C ILE A 236 -38.82 -13.02 19.67
N ILE A 237 -37.87 -12.49 18.92
CA ILE A 237 -37.36 -13.06 17.68
C ILE A 237 -35.95 -13.58 17.94
N GLY A 238 -35.70 -14.83 17.68
CA GLY A 238 -34.37 -15.45 17.74
C GLY A 238 -33.85 -15.79 16.34
N THR A 239 -32.58 -15.51 16.10
CA THR A 239 -31.90 -15.93 14.86
C THR A 239 -30.62 -16.68 15.19
N VAL A 240 -30.43 -17.84 14.56
CA VAL A 240 -29.18 -18.60 14.59
C VAL A 240 -28.70 -18.76 13.15
N GLY A 241 -27.47 -18.43 12.89
CA GLY A 241 -26.86 -18.54 11.57
C GLY A 241 -25.44 -19.08 11.60
N VAL A 242 -25.07 -19.79 10.55
CA VAL A 242 -23.71 -20.26 10.30
C VAL A 242 -23.32 -19.87 8.88
N LYS A 243 -22.18 -19.24 8.72
CA LYS A 243 -21.64 -18.83 7.43
C LYS A 243 -20.25 -19.43 7.25
N PHE A 244 -20.10 -20.26 6.23
CA PHE A 244 -18.83 -20.84 5.79
C PHE A 244 -18.36 -20.11 4.54
N THR A 245 -17.14 -19.58 4.57
CA THR A 245 -16.65 -18.64 3.53
C THR A 245 -15.75 -19.27 2.47
N ASN A 246 -15.39 -20.56 2.64
CA ASN A 246 -14.53 -21.28 1.69
C ASN A 246 -15.14 -22.62 1.30
N PHE A 247 -16.43 -22.67 1.14
CA PHE A 247 -17.13 -23.89 0.76
C PHE A 247 -16.77 -24.32 -0.66
N SER A 248 -16.80 -25.64 -0.92
CA SER A 248 -16.61 -26.23 -2.25
C SER A 248 -17.69 -27.26 -2.54
N ILE A 249 -18.62 -26.93 -3.40
CA ILE A 249 -19.65 -27.86 -3.83
C ILE A 249 -19.08 -29.06 -4.63
N GLN A 250 -18.00 -28.81 -5.38
CA GLN A 250 -17.32 -29.85 -6.15
C GLN A 250 -16.73 -30.95 -5.25
N ASN A 251 -16.19 -30.56 -4.09
CA ASN A 251 -15.60 -31.50 -3.15
C ASN A 251 -16.62 -32.28 -2.36
N LEU A 252 -17.87 -31.84 -2.33
CA LEU A 252 -18.96 -32.59 -1.71
C LEU A 252 -19.20 -33.95 -2.40
N PHE A 253 -18.96 -34.01 -3.71
CA PHE A 253 -19.19 -35.18 -4.55
C PHE A 253 -17.90 -35.94 -4.92
N LYS A 254 -16.72 -35.44 -4.56
CA LYS A 254 -15.44 -36.09 -4.83
C LYS A 254 -15.09 -37.09 -3.73
N LYS A 255 -15.04 -38.38 -4.09
CA LYS A 255 -14.48 -39.42 -3.21
C LYS A 255 -13.00 -39.18 -2.98
N GLY A 256 -12.56 -39.02 -1.71
CA GLY A 256 -11.17 -38.84 -1.34
C GLY A 256 -10.71 -37.38 -1.28
N ALA A 257 -11.59 -36.39 -1.38
CA ALA A 257 -11.25 -35.02 -1.07
C ALA A 257 -10.76 -34.94 0.39
N LYS A 258 -9.59 -34.26 0.59
CA LYS A 258 -9.06 -34.05 1.95
C LYS A 258 -9.98 -33.08 2.68
N HIS A 259 -10.91 -33.63 3.47
CA HIS A 259 -11.75 -32.84 4.35
C HIS A 259 -10.89 -32.39 5.56
N ARG A 260 -10.51 -31.14 5.63
CA ARG A 260 -9.80 -30.61 6.80
C ARG A 260 -10.75 -30.26 7.95
N VAL A 261 -12.02 -30.08 7.64
CA VAL A 261 -13.09 -29.72 8.57
C VAL A 261 -14.35 -30.46 8.12
N PHE A 262 -15.36 -30.45 8.92
CA PHE A 262 -16.66 -31.08 8.71
C PHE A 262 -17.32 -30.80 7.34
N LEU A 263 -16.95 -29.71 6.69
CA LEU A 263 -17.44 -29.31 5.36
C LEU A 263 -16.31 -29.22 4.33
N PRO A 264 -16.58 -29.58 3.06
CA PRO A 264 -15.61 -29.47 1.97
C PRO A 264 -15.26 -28.01 1.67
N GLN A 265 -13.97 -27.71 1.57
CA GLN A 265 -13.42 -26.37 1.34
C GLN A 265 -12.55 -26.33 0.09
N GLY A 266 -12.28 -25.13 -0.43
CA GLY A 266 -11.29 -24.90 -1.48
C GLY A 266 -11.67 -23.88 -2.56
N ASP A 267 -12.97 -23.72 -2.86
CA ASP A 267 -13.45 -22.96 -4.02
C ASP A 267 -13.85 -21.50 -3.69
N ASN A 268 -13.63 -21.07 -2.45
CA ASN A 268 -14.03 -19.72 -1.99
C ASN A 268 -15.53 -19.42 -2.17
N GLN A 269 -16.37 -20.47 -2.15
CA GLN A 269 -17.82 -20.30 -2.17
C GLN A 269 -18.32 -20.00 -0.76
N THR A 270 -19.41 -19.24 -0.67
CA THR A 270 -20.05 -18.98 0.62
C THR A 270 -21.28 -19.85 0.76
N LEU A 271 -21.34 -20.62 1.85
CA LEU A 271 -22.52 -21.34 2.29
C LEU A 271 -23.02 -20.71 3.58
N SER A 272 -24.23 -20.19 3.59
CA SER A 272 -24.86 -19.66 4.80
C SER A 272 -26.17 -20.36 5.09
N ILE A 273 -26.31 -20.81 6.32
CA ILE A 273 -27.54 -21.47 6.82
C ILE A 273 -28.05 -20.61 7.96
N ASN A 274 -29.24 -20.07 7.82
CA ASN A 274 -29.88 -19.31 8.87
C ASN A 274 -31.25 -19.87 9.24
N ALA A 275 -31.52 -19.87 10.52
CA ALA A 275 -32.83 -20.21 11.09
C ALA A 275 -33.28 -19.03 11.93
N GLN A 276 -34.48 -18.54 11.67
CA GLN A 276 -35.12 -17.49 12.42
C GLN A 276 -36.48 -17.96 12.95
N THR A 277 -36.75 -17.70 14.18
CA THR A 277 -38.05 -18.07 14.79
C THR A 277 -38.57 -16.93 15.65
N ASN A 278 -39.87 -16.74 15.58
CA ASN A 278 -40.66 -16.07 16.60
C ASN A 278 -41.51 -17.16 17.23
N ALA A 279 -41.18 -17.55 18.44
CA ALA A 279 -41.69 -18.74 19.14
C ALA A 279 -43.19 -19.07 18.94
N SER A 280 -44.03 -18.07 18.64
CA SER A 280 -45.49 -18.21 18.56
C SER A 280 -46.05 -18.06 17.13
N TYR A 281 -45.36 -17.43 16.19
CA TYR A 281 -46.00 -16.99 14.93
C TYR A 281 -45.36 -17.55 13.67
N TYR A 282 -44.03 -17.65 13.60
CA TYR A 282 -43.38 -18.16 12.38
C TYR A 282 -42.02 -18.80 12.63
N GLN A 283 -41.62 -19.65 11.71
CA GLN A 283 -40.25 -20.14 11.55
C GLN A 283 -39.83 -19.94 10.12
N ALA A 284 -38.60 -19.39 9.90
CA ALA A 284 -38.03 -19.17 8.61
C ALA A 284 -36.65 -19.82 8.54
N TYR A 285 -36.38 -20.53 7.47
CA TYR A 285 -35.08 -21.13 7.18
C TYR A 285 -34.59 -20.59 5.85
N SER A 286 -33.29 -20.19 5.74
CA SER A 286 -32.65 -19.77 4.51
C SER A 286 -31.32 -20.49 4.34
N LEU A 287 -31.00 -20.81 3.09
CA LEU A 287 -29.76 -21.44 2.66
C LEU A 287 -29.05 -20.56 1.66
#